data_f4bdacf21ff9a6421c43e5f8dd0f57fc
#
_entry.id   f4bdacf21ff9a6421c43e5f8dd0f57fc
#
_cell.length_a   1.000
_cell.length_b   1.000
_cell.length_c   1.000
_cell.angle_alpha   90.00
_cell.angle_beta   90.00
_cell.angle_gamma   90.00
#
_symmetry.space_group_name_H-M   'P 1'
#
loop_
_entity.id
_entity.type
_entity.pdbx_description
1 polymer ?
#
loop_
_entity_poly.entity_id
_entity_poly.type
_entity_poly.pdbx_seq_one_letter_code
_entity_poly.pdbx_strand_id
1 'polypeptide(L)'
;IVRTRFGYHFLKVDGRRDARGEVQVAHIMVRVPDVTEKAMLESSKATIDAVAEFLHAGETFESLALKYSDDATTASKGGVLPWFGTGKMVEEFENASFALAQNGDVSEPFLSSYGWHIVKRIGFKGLVSFDEVKNSLKKKVSRDSRADKTRSSFLNKLKSEYGFTQEARLVS
;
A
#
# COMPACT_ATOMS: atom_id res chain seq x y z
N ILE A 1 -9.58 -21.61 -10.20
CA ILE A 1 -9.31 -20.60 -11.27
C ILE A 1 -10.10 -19.34 -10.92
N VAL A 2 -9.40 -18.21 -10.84
CA VAL A 2 -10.01 -16.90 -10.61
C VAL A 2 -9.96 -16.08 -11.88
N ARG A 3 -11.09 -15.49 -12.27
CA ARG A 3 -11.16 -14.58 -13.43
C ARG A 3 -11.14 -13.14 -12.94
N THR A 4 -10.23 -12.33 -13.49
CA THR A 4 -10.18 -10.88 -13.31
C THR A 4 -10.31 -10.17 -14.66
N ARG A 5 -10.30 -8.83 -14.66
CA ARG A 5 -10.24 -8.05 -15.90
C ARG A 5 -8.95 -8.28 -16.70
N PHE A 6 -7.92 -8.84 -16.09
CA PHE A 6 -6.63 -9.13 -16.72
C PHE A 6 -6.53 -10.56 -17.26
N GLY A 7 -7.52 -11.43 -17.00
CA GLY A 7 -7.53 -12.81 -17.47
C GLY A 7 -7.85 -13.83 -16.39
N TYR A 8 -7.44 -15.07 -16.63
CA TYR A 8 -7.62 -16.19 -15.72
C TYR A 8 -6.34 -16.42 -14.93
N HIS A 9 -6.47 -16.67 -13.62
CA HIS A 9 -5.37 -16.83 -12.68
C HIS A 9 -5.48 -18.17 -11.95
N PHE A 10 -4.34 -18.83 -11.79
CA PHE A 10 -4.15 -19.91 -10.82
C PHE A 10 -3.43 -19.35 -9.62
N LEU A 11 -3.95 -19.60 -8.42
CA LEU A 11 -3.38 -19.12 -7.17
C LEU A 11 -3.00 -20.30 -6.30
N LYS A 12 -1.80 -20.27 -5.74
CA LYS A 12 -1.33 -21.17 -4.68
C LYS A 12 -1.05 -20.30 -3.45
N VAL A 13 -1.53 -20.75 -2.30
CA VAL A 13 -1.24 -20.07 -1.02
C VAL A 13 0.02 -20.69 -0.45
N ASP A 14 1.11 -19.93 -0.43
CA ASP A 14 2.39 -20.39 0.10
C ASP A 14 2.59 -20.03 1.59
N GLY A 15 1.80 -19.08 2.11
CA GLY A 15 1.88 -18.67 3.49
C GLY A 15 0.66 -17.88 3.96
N ARG A 16 0.53 -17.74 5.26
CA ARG A 16 -0.49 -16.91 5.91
C ARG A 16 0.15 -16.15 7.06
N ARG A 17 -0.19 -14.88 7.21
CA ARG A 17 0.18 -14.04 8.36
C ARG A 17 -1.04 -13.28 8.86
N ASP A 18 -0.98 -12.84 10.09
CA ASP A 18 -2.01 -11.95 10.66
C ASP A 18 -1.97 -10.56 10.02
N ALA A 19 -3.12 -9.90 10.01
CA ALA A 19 -3.21 -8.51 9.57
C ALA A 19 -2.41 -7.61 10.52
N ARG A 20 -1.72 -6.59 9.97
CA ARG A 20 -0.83 -5.71 10.75
C ARG A 20 -1.40 -4.33 11.03
N GLY A 21 -2.59 -4.00 10.47
CA GLY A 21 -3.16 -2.66 10.55
C GLY A 21 -2.63 -1.73 9.45
N GLU A 22 -2.52 -0.44 9.75
CA GLU A 22 -2.00 0.58 8.85
C GLU A 22 -0.85 1.34 9.50
N VAL A 23 0.17 1.69 8.71
CA VAL A 23 1.31 2.49 9.13
C VAL A 23 1.42 3.73 8.25
N GLN A 24 1.90 4.83 8.82
CA GLN A 24 2.34 6.01 8.11
C GLN A 24 3.82 6.22 8.38
N VAL A 25 4.60 6.38 7.31
CA VAL A 25 6.04 6.63 7.38
C VAL A 25 6.43 7.82 6.52
N ALA A 26 7.58 8.41 6.85
CA ALA A 26 8.37 9.19 5.92
C ALA A 26 9.45 8.30 5.34
N HIS A 27 9.88 8.54 4.09
CA HIS A 27 10.98 7.81 3.50
C HIS A 27 11.97 8.71 2.78
N ILE A 28 13.21 8.27 2.70
CA ILE A 28 14.26 8.78 1.83
C ILE A 28 14.60 7.65 0.86
N MET A 29 14.56 7.92 -0.43
CA MET A 29 14.85 6.94 -1.47
C MET A 29 16.03 7.42 -2.32
N VAL A 30 17.04 6.57 -2.47
CA VAL A 30 18.11 6.75 -3.46
C VAL A 30 17.88 5.71 -4.54
N ARG A 31 17.48 6.19 -5.71
CA ARG A 31 17.10 5.34 -6.84
C ARG A 31 18.31 4.57 -7.38
N VAL A 32 18.07 3.31 -7.70
CA VAL A 32 19.02 2.49 -8.47
C VAL A 32 18.35 2.19 -9.82
N PRO A 33 18.78 2.81 -10.92
CA PRO A 33 18.17 2.63 -12.24
C PRO A 33 18.21 1.17 -12.71
N ASP A 34 19.30 0.47 -12.40
CA ASP A 34 19.45 -0.96 -12.66
C ASP A 34 20.08 -1.64 -11.44
N VAL A 35 19.25 -2.37 -10.69
CA VAL A 35 19.67 -3.11 -9.48
C VAL A 35 20.60 -4.30 -9.80
N THR A 36 20.74 -4.69 -11.06
CA THR A 36 21.67 -5.74 -11.49
C THR A 36 23.08 -5.21 -11.76
N GLU A 37 23.22 -3.90 -11.94
CA GLU A 37 24.51 -3.26 -12.14
C GLU A 37 25.19 -2.93 -10.80
N LYS A 38 26.22 -3.73 -10.48
CA LYS A 38 26.90 -3.67 -9.18
C LYS A 38 27.48 -2.30 -8.85
N ALA A 39 28.06 -1.60 -9.83
CA ALA A 39 28.64 -0.28 -9.61
C ALA A 39 27.58 0.78 -9.22
N MET A 40 26.40 0.75 -9.86
CA MET A 40 25.29 1.63 -9.51
C MET A 40 24.73 1.33 -8.13
N LEU A 41 24.61 0.02 -7.82
CA LEU A 41 24.13 -0.42 -6.53
C LEU A 41 25.05 0.02 -5.38
N GLU A 42 26.37 -0.12 -5.55
CA GLU A 42 27.38 0.27 -4.56
C GLU A 42 27.43 1.80 -4.38
N SER A 43 27.39 2.57 -5.48
CA SER A 43 27.37 4.03 -5.42
C SER A 43 26.13 4.56 -4.70
N SER A 44 24.94 4.04 -5.04
CA SER A 44 23.68 4.42 -4.38
C SER A 44 23.64 3.98 -2.92
N LYS A 45 24.28 2.81 -2.61
CA LYS A 45 24.44 2.37 -1.23
C LYS A 45 25.29 3.34 -0.42
N ALA A 46 26.42 3.76 -0.93
CA ALA A 46 27.28 4.73 -0.24
C ALA A 46 26.52 6.05 0.07
N THR A 47 25.64 6.48 -0.85
CA THR A 47 24.83 7.67 -0.63
C THR A 47 23.83 7.48 0.50
N ILE A 48 23.10 6.36 0.52
CA ILE A 48 22.09 6.12 1.57
C ILE A 48 22.75 5.84 2.93
N ASP A 49 23.92 5.19 2.94
CA ASP A 49 24.70 4.97 4.17
C ASP A 49 25.15 6.33 4.76
N ALA A 50 25.61 7.28 3.94
CA ALA A 50 25.94 8.63 4.38
C ALA A 50 24.71 9.36 4.96
N VAL A 51 23.53 9.18 4.37
CA VAL A 51 22.28 9.72 4.92
C VAL A 51 21.98 9.12 6.31
N ALA A 52 22.21 7.81 6.49
CA ALA A 52 22.05 7.17 7.81
C ALA A 52 23.02 7.76 8.83
N GLU A 53 24.27 8.01 8.46
CA GLU A 53 25.25 8.65 9.34
C GLU A 53 24.82 10.08 9.74
N PHE A 54 24.29 10.89 8.80
CA PHE A 54 23.78 12.23 9.13
C PHE A 54 22.57 12.17 10.08
N LEU A 55 21.68 11.18 9.93
CA LEU A 55 20.59 10.95 10.87
C LEU A 55 21.11 10.62 12.29
N HIS A 56 22.12 9.77 12.37
CA HIS A 56 22.77 9.45 13.64
C HIS A 56 23.52 10.66 14.24
N ALA A 57 24.03 11.56 13.41
CA ALA A 57 24.65 12.81 13.84
C ALA A 57 23.62 13.87 14.29
N GLY A 58 22.31 13.58 14.17
CA GLY A 58 21.23 14.44 14.63
C GLY A 58 20.63 15.38 13.59
N GLU A 59 20.95 15.22 12.32
CA GLU A 59 20.25 15.95 11.26
C GLU A 59 18.79 15.51 11.17
N THR A 60 17.90 16.42 10.76
CA THR A 60 16.48 16.11 10.67
C THR A 60 16.16 15.28 9.45
N PHE A 61 15.26 14.32 9.61
CA PHE A 61 14.81 13.44 8.51
C PHE A 61 14.25 14.26 7.33
N GLU A 62 13.51 15.30 7.64
CA GLU A 62 12.88 16.21 6.67
C GLU A 62 13.90 16.97 5.81
N SER A 63 14.98 17.45 6.43
CA SER A 63 16.10 18.11 5.74
C SER A 63 16.82 17.16 4.80
N LEU A 64 17.10 15.94 5.25
CA LEU A 64 17.77 14.92 4.46
C LEU A 64 16.87 14.39 3.34
N ALA A 65 15.56 14.24 3.57
CA ALA A 65 14.61 13.89 2.53
C ALA A 65 14.60 14.92 1.40
N LEU A 66 14.59 16.20 1.74
CA LEU A 66 14.63 17.28 0.74
C LEU A 66 15.93 17.28 -0.07
N LYS A 67 17.05 16.95 0.57
CA LYS A 67 18.39 17.03 -0.03
C LYS A 67 18.77 15.80 -0.84
N TYR A 68 18.40 14.62 -0.38
CA TYR A 68 18.92 13.34 -0.90
C TYR A 68 17.87 12.41 -1.50
N SER A 69 16.56 12.66 -1.27
CA SER A 69 15.54 11.74 -1.78
C SER A 69 15.27 11.96 -3.26
N ASP A 70 15.38 10.90 -4.04
CA ASP A 70 14.98 10.85 -5.45
C ASP A 70 13.47 10.74 -5.67
N ASP A 71 12.67 10.57 -4.60
CA ASP A 71 11.22 10.66 -4.69
C ASP A 71 10.76 12.11 -4.61
N ALA A 72 10.77 12.79 -5.75
CA ALA A 72 10.37 14.18 -5.88
C ALA A 72 8.94 14.47 -5.41
N THR A 73 8.07 13.47 -5.35
CA THR A 73 6.66 13.64 -4.96
C THR A 73 6.50 13.85 -3.45
N THR A 74 7.40 13.29 -2.67
CA THR A 74 7.36 13.35 -1.20
C THR A 74 8.53 14.10 -0.58
N ALA A 75 9.67 14.23 -1.27
CA ALA A 75 10.89 14.88 -0.76
C ALA A 75 10.61 16.28 -0.17
N SER A 76 9.87 17.12 -0.92
CA SER A 76 9.50 18.50 -0.50
C SER A 76 8.54 18.54 0.71
N LYS A 77 7.95 17.40 1.07
CA LYS A 77 7.05 17.21 2.22
C LYS A 77 7.70 16.39 3.33
N GLY A 78 9.03 16.39 3.39
CA GLY A 78 9.79 15.59 4.36
C GLY A 78 9.73 14.08 4.15
N GLY A 79 9.42 13.62 2.92
CA GLY A 79 9.32 12.21 2.59
C GLY A 79 8.02 11.52 3.05
N VAL A 80 7.03 12.24 3.57
CA VAL A 80 5.81 11.67 4.18
C VAL A 80 4.92 11.00 3.14
N LEU A 81 4.61 9.72 3.37
CA LEU A 81 3.69 8.91 2.59
C LEU A 81 2.28 8.90 3.19
N PRO A 82 1.25 8.65 2.37
CA PRO A 82 -0.09 8.34 2.88
C PRO A 82 -0.08 7.07 3.76
N TRP A 83 -1.12 6.91 4.59
CA TRP A 83 -1.36 5.67 5.34
C TRP A 83 -1.47 4.48 4.39
N PHE A 84 -0.78 3.40 4.71
CA PHE A 84 -0.88 2.15 3.95
C PHE A 84 -0.93 0.94 4.86
N GLY A 85 -1.61 -0.09 4.38
CA GLY A 85 -1.67 -1.40 4.99
C GLY A 85 -1.01 -2.46 4.09
N THR A 86 -1.15 -3.71 4.48
CA THR A 86 -0.59 -4.86 3.78
C THR A 86 -0.98 -4.92 2.30
N GLY A 87 -0.02 -5.19 1.42
CA GLY A 87 -0.20 -5.36 -0.03
C GLY A 87 -0.34 -4.05 -0.81
N LYS A 88 0.06 -2.92 -0.22
CA LYS A 88 0.05 -1.61 -0.87
C LYS A 88 1.42 -1.16 -1.37
N MET A 89 2.47 -1.59 -0.69
CA MET A 89 3.86 -1.32 -1.05
C MET A 89 4.57 -2.62 -1.42
N VAL A 90 5.79 -2.54 -1.94
CA VAL A 90 6.63 -3.72 -2.14
C VAL A 90 7.01 -4.34 -0.80
N GLU A 91 7.24 -5.64 -0.80
CA GLU A 91 7.36 -6.44 0.42
C GLU A 91 8.46 -5.95 1.36
N GLU A 92 9.61 -5.61 0.82
CA GLU A 92 10.76 -5.11 1.58
C GLU A 92 10.41 -3.81 2.30
N PHE A 93 9.75 -2.89 1.62
CA PHE A 93 9.32 -1.61 2.18
C PHE A 93 8.24 -1.78 3.26
N GLU A 94 7.27 -2.67 3.02
CA GLU A 94 6.26 -3.00 4.02
C GLU A 94 6.90 -3.59 5.27
N ASN A 95 7.79 -4.57 5.09
CA ASN A 95 8.42 -5.25 6.21
C ASN A 95 9.27 -4.30 7.05
N ALA A 96 10.09 -3.44 6.43
CA ALA A 96 10.85 -2.42 7.13
C ALA A 96 9.95 -1.44 7.90
N SER A 97 8.86 -0.96 7.27
CA SER A 97 7.94 0.00 7.89
C SER A 97 7.20 -0.58 9.10
N PHE A 98 6.74 -1.83 9.02
CA PHE A 98 6.04 -2.51 10.11
C PHE A 98 6.96 -3.07 11.20
N ALA A 99 8.26 -3.18 10.94
CA ALA A 99 9.25 -3.60 11.95
C ALA A 99 9.57 -2.51 12.97
N LEU A 100 9.36 -1.23 12.63
CA LEU A 100 9.59 -0.11 13.53
C LEU A 100 8.59 -0.16 14.69
N ALA A 101 9.09 -0.14 15.93
CA ALA A 101 8.30 -0.38 17.13
C ALA A 101 7.52 0.86 17.58
N GLN A 102 8.13 2.06 17.45
CA GLN A 102 7.59 3.31 17.97
C GLN A 102 7.55 4.40 16.89
N ASN A 103 6.70 5.41 17.09
CA ASN A 103 6.71 6.59 16.24
C ASN A 103 8.01 7.37 16.50
N GLY A 104 8.68 7.76 15.42
CA GLY A 104 9.99 8.38 15.45
C GLY A 104 11.14 7.43 15.16
N ASP A 105 10.94 6.11 15.29
CA ASP A 105 11.97 5.12 14.94
C ASP A 105 12.32 5.22 13.46
N VAL A 106 13.60 5.01 13.17
CA VAL A 106 14.19 5.04 11.81
C VAL A 106 14.76 3.67 11.52
N SER A 107 14.57 3.17 10.30
CA SER A 107 15.15 1.90 9.86
C SER A 107 16.61 2.05 9.46
N GLU A 108 17.34 0.94 9.49
CA GLU A 108 18.57 0.81 8.72
C GLU A 108 18.27 0.93 7.21
N PRO A 109 19.29 1.29 6.38
CA PRO A 109 19.15 1.25 4.93
C PRO A 109 18.76 -0.14 4.42
N PHE A 110 17.75 -0.21 3.55
CA PHE A 110 17.34 -1.46 2.91
C PHE A 110 17.09 -1.29 1.42
N LEU A 111 17.26 -2.36 0.66
CA LEU A 111 17.09 -2.37 -0.79
C LEU A 111 15.69 -2.85 -1.17
N SER A 112 15.09 -2.20 -2.16
CA SER A 112 13.89 -2.64 -2.86
C SER A 112 14.12 -2.67 -4.37
N SER A 113 13.10 -3.03 -5.14
CA SER A 113 13.14 -2.95 -6.61
C SER A 113 13.27 -1.52 -7.17
N TYR A 114 13.11 -0.50 -6.35
CA TYR A 114 13.24 0.92 -6.74
C TYR A 114 14.59 1.54 -6.36
N GLY A 115 15.33 0.91 -5.45
CA GLY A 115 16.59 1.40 -4.93
C GLY A 115 16.68 1.26 -3.42
N TRP A 116 17.60 2.03 -2.83
CA TRP A 116 17.86 2.06 -1.40
C TRP A 116 16.90 3.00 -0.67
N HIS A 117 16.46 2.58 0.50
CA HIS A 117 15.51 3.33 1.32
C HIS A 117 15.94 3.39 2.77
N ILE A 118 15.56 4.48 3.43
CA ILE A 118 15.45 4.61 4.89
C ILE A 118 14.02 5.07 5.18
N VAL A 119 13.35 4.49 6.16
CA VAL A 119 12.01 4.88 6.58
C VAL A 119 12.00 5.32 8.04
N LYS A 120 11.18 6.35 8.34
CA LYS A 120 10.89 6.83 9.70
C LYS A 120 9.42 6.66 9.97
N ARG A 121 9.06 5.98 11.07
CA ARG A 121 7.66 5.79 11.42
C ARG A 121 7.05 7.09 11.96
N ILE A 122 5.96 7.53 11.35
CA ILE A 122 5.17 8.70 11.77
C ILE A 122 3.99 8.27 12.63
N GLY A 123 3.29 7.20 12.24
CA GLY A 123 2.12 6.74 12.95
C GLY A 123 1.79 5.29 12.67
N PHE A 124 1.00 4.71 13.58
CA PHE A 124 0.52 3.34 13.46
C PHE A 124 -0.93 3.24 13.93
N LYS A 125 -1.73 2.53 13.16
CA LYS A 125 -3.10 2.16 13.49
C LYS A 125 -3.17 0.65 13.55
N GLY A 126 -3.33 0.10 14.75
CA GLY A 126 -3.56 -1.32 14.95
C GLY A 126 -4.86 -1.79 14.32
N LEU A 127 -5.14 -3.08 14.45
CA LEU A 127 -6.42 -3.64 14.06
C LEU A 127 -7.50 -3.09 14.99
N VAL A 128 -8.54 -2.55 14.39
CA VAL A 128 -9.75 -2.12 15.08
C VAL A 128 -10.76 -3.28 15.14
N SER A 129 -11.62 -3.28 16.16
CA SER A 129 -12.66 -4.30 16.30
C SER A 129 -13.65 -4.28 15.12
N PHE A 130 -14.29 -5.42 14.83
CA PHE A 130 -15.31 -5.49 13.79
C PHE A 130 -16.45 -4.48 14.02
N ASP A 131 -16.86 -4.27 15.26
CA ASP A 131 -17.96 -3.37 15.58
C ASP A 131 -17.65 -1.92 15.25
N GLU A 132 -16.40 -1.48 15.44
CA GLU A 132 -15.95 -0.14 15.06
C GLU A 132 -15.97 0.09 13.55
N VAL A 133 -15.60 -0.91 12.75
CA VAL A 133 -15.52 -0.81 11.29
C VAL A 133 -16.76 -1.27 10.55
N LYS A 134 -17.70 -1.93 11.22
CA LYS A 134 -18.92 -2.53 10.64
C LYS A 134 -19.66 -1.62 9.67
N ASN A 135 -19.88 -0.37 10.07
CA ASN A 135 -20.60 0.61 9.24
C ASN A 135 -19.80 1.00 7.98
N SER A 136 -18.49 1.16 8.10
CA SER A 136 -17.62 1.46 6.95
C SER A 136 -17.52 0.28 5.99
N LEU A 137 -17.42 -0.94 6.52
CA LEU A 137 -17.43 -2.17 5.74
C LEU A 137 -18.76 -2.35 5.02
N LYS A 138 -19.89 -2.12 5.70
CA LYS A 138 -21.22 -2.18 5.08
C LYS A 138 -21.33 -1.23 3.87
N LYS A 139 -20.82 0.01 3.99
CA LYS A 139 -20.75 0.96 2.88
C LYS A 139 -19.84 0.50 1.74
N LYS A 140 -18.68 -0.12 2.04
CA LYS A 140 -17.78 -0.68 1.03
C LYS A 140 -18.43 -1.85 0.29
N VAL A 141 -19.02 -2.79 1.02
CA VAL A 141 -19.69 -3.96 0.46
C VAL A 141 -20.90 -3.56 -0.41
N SER A 142 -21.69 -2.56 0.01
CA SER A 142 -22.83 -2.09 -0.78
C SER A 142 -22.45 -1.44 -2.11
N ARG A 143 -21.18 -1.02 -2.27
CA ARG A 143 -20.63 -0.45 -3.51
C ARG A 143 -19.80 -1.46 -4.33
N ASP A 144 -19.64 -2.67 -3.82
CA ASP A 144 -18.90 -3.73 -4.51
C ASP A 144 -19.78 -4.33 -5.64
N SER A 145 -19.14 -4.64 -6.76
CA SER A 145 -19.83 -5.25 -7.92
C SER A 145 -20.55 -6.57 -7.60
N ARG A 146 -20.17 -7.25 -6.51
CA ARG A 146 -20.85 -8.45 -6.02
C ARG A 146 -22.22 -8.13 -5.41
N ALA A 147 -22.36 -6.96 -4.75
CA ALA A 147 -23.65 -6.51 -4.25
C ALA A 147 -24.62 -6.24 -5.40
N ASP A 148 -24.15 -5.65 -6.51
CA ASP A 148 -24.97 -5.44 -7.71
C ASP A 148 -25.42 -6.76 -8.35
N LYS A 149 -24.53 -7.75 -8.43
CA LYS A 149 -24.88 -9.09 -8.93
C LYS A 149 -25.93 -9.76 -8.04
N THR A 150 -25.77 -9.71 -6.72
CA THR A 150 -26.73 -10.27 -5.77
C THR A 150 -28.10 -9.58 -5.92
N ARG A 151 -28.11 -8.25 -5.99
CA ARG A 151 -29.33 -7.47 -6.22
C ARG A 151 -30.01 -7.83 -7.54
N SER A 152 -29.24 -7.91 -8.61
CA SER A 152 -29.77 -8.27 -9.95
C SER A 152 -30.34 -9.69 -9.98
N SER A 153 -29.63 -10.65 -9.37
CA SER A 153 -30.12 -12.04 -9.26
C SER A 153 -31.41 -12.13 -8.43
N PHE A 154 -31.50 -11.40 -7.32
CA PHE A 154 -32.70 -11.35 -6.49
C PHE A 154 -33.87 -10.72 -7.26
N LEU A 155 -33.66 -9.59 -7.94
CA LEU A 155 -34.69 -8.96 -8.77
C LEU A 155 -35.16 -9.84 -9.91
N ASN A 156 -34.24 -10.57 -10.57
CA ASN A 156 -34.60 -11.50 -11.62
C ASN A 156 -35.45 -12.67 -11.09
N LYS A 157 -35.10 -13.17 -9.88
CA LYS A 157 -35.89 -14.21 -9.21
C LYS A 157 -37.31 -13.71 -8.91
N LEU A 158 -37.46 -12.51 -8.32
CA LEU A 158 -38.78 -11.92 -8.06
C LEU A 158 -39.57 -11.69 -9.35
N LYS A 159 -38.94 -11.18 -10.41
CA LYS A 159 -39.61 -11.01 -11.72
C LYS A 159 -40.16 -12.33 -12.25
N SER A 160 -39.40 -13.43 -12.12
CA SER A 160 -39.84 -14.76 -12.54
C SER A 160 -40.98 -15.31 -11.68
N GLU A 161 -40.88 -15.14 -10.34
CA GLU A 161 -41.89 -15.66 -9.40
C GLU A 161 -43.24 -14.95 -9.52
N TYR A 162 -43.22 -13.65 -9.78
CA TYR A 162 -44.42 -12.80 -9.89
C TYR A 162 -44.85 -12.53 -11.33
N GLY A 163 -44.26 -13.21 -12.33
CA GLY A 163 -44.66 -13.05 -13.75
C GLY A 163 -44.49 -11.64 -14.30
N PHE A 164 -43.54 -10.86 -13.74
CA PHE A 164 -43.31 -9.48 -14.17
C PHE A 164 -42.69 -9.43 -15.56
N THR A 165 -43.44 -8.90 -16.54
CA THR A 165 -42.94 -8.59 -17.89
C THR A 165 -42.71 -7.10 -18.02
N GLN A 166 -41.49 -6.69 -18.38
CA GLN A 166 -41.17 -5.29 -18.66
C GLN A 166 -41.39 -5.04 -20.15
N GLU A 167 -42.46 -4.31 -20.51
CA GLU A 167 -42.59 -3.80 -21.86
C GLU A 167 -41.63 -2.64 -22.05
N ALA A 168 -40.68 -2.80 -22.98
CA ALA A 168 -39.85 -1.70 -23.44
C ALA A 168 -40.72 -0.70 -24.20
N ARG A 169 -41.17 0.38 -23.58
CA ARG A 169 -41.71 1.51 -24.32
C ARG A 169 -40.55 2.13 -25.12
N LEU A 170 -40.58 1.95 -26.43
CA LEU A 170 -39.81 2.75 -27.36
C LEU A 170 -40.26 4.21 -27.14
N VAL A 171 -39.40 5.02 -26.56
CA VAL A 171 -39.52 6.46 -26.57
C VAL A 171 -39.01 6.90 -27.93
N SER A 172 -39.92 7.20 -28.83
CA SER A 172 -39.65 7.85 -30.12
C SER A 172 -39.27 9.32 -29.88
#